data_1a77bf5bff079cf1dc9b29809a78bb0d
#
_entry.id   1a77bf5bff079cf1dc9b29809a78bb0d
#
_cell.length_a   1.000
_cell.length_b   1.000
_cell.length_c   1.000
_cell.angle_alpha   90.00
_cell.angle_beta   90.00
_cell.angle_gamma   90.00
#
_symmetry.space_group_name_H-M   'P 1'
#
loop_
_entity.id
_entity.type
_entity.pdbx_description
1 polymer ?
#
loop_
_entity_poly.entity_id
_entity_poly.type
_entity_poly.pdbx_seq_one_letter_code
_entity_poly.pdbx_strand_id
1 'polypeptide(L)'
;AGIDYAACTVLATLKGSAFELMRAKHPLFDRESVILNGEHVTLDAGSGCVHTAPGFGAEDFQICQQYDKAGLTHIGVPVPVNAKGVMTDERYNGQFYAKGNDMVVADLEAEGFLVAKENITHSYPHCWRCKHPIIYRATEQWFCSVDAIKDAAVKACDSIQWKPEWGKERMTSMITERNDWCISRQRVWGV
;
A
#
# COMPACT_ATOMS: atom_id res chain seq x y z
N ALA A 1 -6.83 -15.89 -14.33
CA ALA A 1 -6.19 -16.58 -13.24
C ALA A 1 -6.61 -18.04 -13.14
N GLY A 2 -6.22 -18.93 -14.09
CA GLY A 2 -6.28 -20.41 -13.95
C GLY A 2 -7.59 -21.10 -13.53
N ILE A 3 -8.65 -20.34 -13.22
CA ILE A 3 -9.96 -20.86 -12.85
C ILE A 3 -10.87 -20.79 -14.08
N ASP A 4 -11.33 -21.94 -14.55
CA ASP A 4 -12.36 -22.00 -15.57
C ASP A 4 -13.74 -21.71 -14.95
N TYR A 5 -14.18 -20.45 -15.05
CA TYR A 5 -15.50 -20.05 -14.54
C TYR A 5 -16.67 -20.80 -15.18
N ALA A 6 -16.50 -21.32 -16.40
CA ALA A 6 -17.53 -22.10 -17.05
C ALA A 6 -17.74 -23.50 -16.39
N ALA A 7 -16.70 -23.98 -15.69
CA ALA A 7 -16.78 -25.22 -14.93
C ALA A 7 -17.22 -25.03 -13.46
N CYS A 8 -17.43 -23.78 -13.04
CA CYS A 8 -17.80 -23.46 -11.67
C CYS A 8 -19.32 -23.38 -11.50
N THR A 9 -19.83 -23.89 -10.36
CA THR A 9 -21.20 -23.66 -9.93
C THR A 9 -21.26 -22.54 -8.94
N VAL A 10 -21.96 -21.45 -9.25
CA VAL A 10 -22.17 -20.32 -8.32
C VAL A 10 -23.17 -20.75 -7.26
N LEU A 11 -22.73 -20.88 -6.01
CA LEU A 11 -23.57 -21.29 -4.89
C LEU A 11 -24.30 -20.09 -4.26
N ALA A 12 -23.65 -18.91 -4.22
CA ALA A 12 -24.23 -17.68 -3.66
C ALA A 12 -23.55 -16.46 -4.26
N THR A 13 -24.26 -15.33 -4.25
CA THR A 13 -23.72 -14.02 -4.61
C THR A 13 -24.01 -13.07 -3.46
N LEU A 14 -22.97 -12.47 -2.88
CA LEU A 14 -23.06 -11.55 -1.74
C LEU A 14 -22.32 -10.25 -2.06
N LYS A 15 -22.75 -9.16 -1.43
CA LYS A 15 -22.01 -7.89 -1.49
C LYS A 15 -20.76 -7.97 -0.61
N GLY A 16 -19.68 -7.27 -0.99
CA GLY A 16 -18.45 -7.18 -0.19
C GLY A 16 -18.71 -6.72 1.24
N SER A 17 -19.68 -5.83 1.45
CA SER A 17 -20.10 -5.37 2.79
C SER A 17 -20.61 -6.49 3.72
N ALA A 18 -21.03 -7.62 3.19
CA ALA A 18 -21.42 -8.76 4.02
C ALA A 18 -20.23 -9.48 4.67
N PHE A 19 -19.03 -9.23 4.17
CA PHE A 19 -17.78 -9.83 4.69
C PHE A 19 -16.97 -8.84 5.55
N GLU A 20 -17.41 -7.58 5.68
CA GLU A 20 -16.70 -6.56 6.42
C GLU A 20 -16.45 -6.98 7.87
N LEU A 21 -15.21 -6.79 8.33
CA LEU A 21 -14.72 -7.16 9.66
C LEU A 21 -14.77 -8.67 9.98
N MET A 22 -15.13 -9.52 9.03
CA MET A 22 -14.95 -10.96 9.21
C MET A 22 -13.47 -11.29 9.31
N ARG A 23 -13.16 -12.36 10.02
CA ARG A 23 -11.80 -12.80 10.26
C ARG A 23 -11.55 -14.13 9.58
N ALA A 24 -10.41 -14.25 8.93
CA ALA A 24 -9.95 -15.49 8.31
C ALA A 24 -8.62 -15.90 8.97
N LYS A 25 -8.43 -17.19 9.16
CA LYS A 25 -7.14 -17.74 9.62
C LYS A 25 -6.09 -17.49 8.53
N HIS A 26 -4.95 -16.92 8.92
CA HIS A 26 -3.84 -16.75 7.98
C HIS A 26 -3.25 -18.11 7.59
N PRO A 27 -2.99 -18.39 6.30
CA PRO A 27 -2.56 -19.70 5.85
C PRO A 27 -1.19 -20.13 6.40
N LEU A 28 -0.25 -19.19 6.58
CA LEU A 28 1.14 -19.50 6.91
C LEU A 28 1.59 -19.09 8.33
N PHE A 29 0.79 -18.27 9.01
CA PHE A 29 1.13 -17.76 10.34
C PHE A 29 -0.03 -17.99 11.31
N ASP A 30 0.27 -18.18 12.59
CA ASP A 30 -0.75 -18.33 13.62
C ASP A 30 -1.33 -16.98 14.04
N ARG A 31 -2.09 -16.39 13.10
CA ARG A 31 -2.80 -15.13 13.29
C ARG A 31 -4.06 -15.12 12.44
N GLU A 32 -4.92 -14.16 12.71
CA GLU A 32 -6.09 -13.87 11.90
C GLU A 32 -5.85 -12.67 10.99
N SER A 33 -6.45 -12.73 9.80
CA SER A 33 -6.55 -11.62 8.85
C SER A 33 -7.97 -11.09 8.86
N VAL A 34 -8.15 -9.79 8.95
CA VAL A 34 -9.45 -9.13 8.91
C VAL A 34 -9.79 -8.71 7.48
N ILE A 35 -11.06 -8.84 7.11
CA ILE A 35 -11.57 -8.41 5.82
C ILE A 35 -12.02 -6.96 5.93
N LEU A 36 -11.48 -6.11 5.06
CA LEU A 36 -11.81 -4.69 4.95
C LEU A 36 -12.45 -4.42 3.59
N ASN A 37 -13.34 -3.44 3.52
CA ASN A 37 -13.88 -2.95 2.26
C ASN A 37 -13.14 -1.69 1.84
N GLY A 38 -12.55 -1.70 0.64
CA GLY A 38 -11.80 -0.57 0.09
C GLY A 38 -12.24 -0.26 -1.34
N GLU A 39 -12.45 1.02 -1.66
CA GLU A 39 -12.88 1.46 -3.00
C GLU A 39 -11.83 1.22 -4.08
N HIS A 40 -10.57 1.03 -3.70
CA HIS A 40 -9.49 0.67 -4.62
C HIS A 40 -9.57 -0.78 -5.13
N VAL A 41 -10.42 -1.61 -4.52
CA VAL A 41 -10.67 -2.98 -4.94
C VAL A 41 -11.83 -3.01 -5.93
N THR A 42 -11.54 -3.35 -7.18
CA THR A 42 -12.53 -3.40 -8.26
C THR A 42 -12.87 -4.84 -8.66
N LEU A 43 -13.96 -5.00 -9.42
CA LEU A 43 -14.36 -6.30 -9.97
C LEU A 43 -13.79 -6.54 -11.38
N ASP A 44 -13.07 -5.56 -11.94
CA ASP A 44 -12.58 -5.60 -13.32
C ASP A 44 -11.34 -6.49 -13.47
N ALA A 45 -10.66 -6.77 -12.38
CA ALA A 45 -9.44 -7.58 -12.38
C ALA A 45 -9.38 -8.52 -11.18
N GLY A 46 -8.83 -9.71 -11.39
CA GLY A 46 -8.60 -10.69 -10.34
C GLY A 46 -9.90 -11.29 -9.77
N SER A 47 -9.89 -11.56 -8.47
CA SER A 47 -10.99 -12.20 -7.73
C SER A 47 -11.89 -11.20 -6.98
N GLY A 48 -11.56 -9.91 -6.97
CA GLY A 48 -12.19 -8.93 -6.07
C GLY A 48 -11.74 -9.05 -4.61
N CYS A 49 -10.79 -9.95 -4.32
CA CYS A 49 -10.14 -10.08 -3.02
C CYS A 49 -8.65 -9.77 -3.17
N VAL A 50 -8.18 -8.74 -2.48
CA VAL A 50 -6.79 -8.25 -2.57
C VAL A 50 -6.12 -8.41 -1.20
N HIS A 51 -4.90 -8.97 -1.20
CA HIS A 51 -4.08 -8.97 0.00
C HIS A 51 -3.67 -7.53 0.32
N THR A 52 -3.96 -7.08 1.54
CA THR A 52 -3.71 -5.72 2.00
C THR A 52 -2.50 -5.69 2.92
N ALA A 53 -1.47 -4.92 2.54
CA ALA A 53 -0.22 -4.80 3.27
C ALA A 53 0.11 -3.32 3.54
N PRO A 54 -0.33 -2.73 4.66
CA PRO A 54 -0.22 -1.29 4.94
C PRO A 54 1.23 -0.78 4.99
N GLY A 55 2.20 -1.65 5.19
CA GLY A 55 3.62 -1.32 5.13
C GLY A 55 4.21 -1.25 3.71
N PHE A 56 3.46 -1.64 2.66
CA PHE A 56 3.98 -1.82 1.30
C PHE A 56 3.11 -1.23 0.20
N GLY A 57 1.94 -0.65 0.52
CA GLY A 57 1.03 0.00 -0.41
C GLY A 57 0.41 1.27 0.18
N ALA A 58 0.24 2.31 -0.62
CA ALA A 58 -0.35 3.56 -0.16
C ALA A 58 -1.86 3.42 0.11
N GLU A 59 -2.59 2.78 -0.80
CA GLU A 59 -4.01 2.49 -0.63
C GLU A 59 -4.23 1.53 0.54
N ASP A 60 -3.39 0.52 0.68
CA ASP A 60 -3.41 -0.43 1.80
C ASP A 60 -3.21 0.28 3.14
N PHE A 61 -2.24 1.20 3.19
CA PHE A 61 -2.02 2.02 4.37
C PHE A 61 -3.22 2.88 4.72
N GLN A 62 -3.81 3.55 3.71
CA GLN A 62 -4.94 4.44 3.91
C GLN A 62 -6.16 3.70 4.46
N ILE A 63 -6.52 2.56 3.86
CA ILE A 63 -7.67 1.78 4.30
C ILE A 63 -7.47 1.22 5.71
N CYS A 64 -6.31 0.62 6.01
CA CYS A 64 -6.02 0.13 7.35
C CYS A 64 -6.08 1.26 8.39
N GLN A 65 -5.51 2.43 8.07
CA GLN A 65 -5.53 3.59 8.96
C GLN A 65 -6.95 4.13 9.19
N GLN A 66 -7.83 4.10 8.19
CA GLN A 66 -9.24 4.51 8.36
C GLN A 66 -9.96 3.62 9.38
N TYR A 67 -9.83 2.30 9.25
CA TYR A 67 -10.44 1.35 10.17
C TYR A 67 -9.85 1.43 11.58
N ASP A 68 -8.53 1.58 11.70
CA ASP A 68 -7.86 1.74 13.00
C ASP A 68 -8.26 3.05 13.70
N LYS A 69 -8.34 4.17 12.97
CA LYS A 69 -8.82 5.47 13.51
C LYS A 69 -10.29 5.45 13.92
N ALA A 70 -11.11 4.66 13.24
CA ALA A 70 -12.49 4.43 13.61
C ALA A 70 -12.65 3.50 14.84
N GLY A 71 -11.56 2.93 15.34
CA GLY A 71 -11.58 1.99 16.47
C GLY A 71 -12.14 0.61 16.10
N LEU A 72 -12.27 0.29 14.81
CA LEU A 72 -12.83 -0.97 14.34
C LEU A 72 -11.77 -2.07 14.25
N THR A 73 -10.51 -1.69 14.07
CA THR A 73 -9.37 -2.60 13.99
C THR A 73 -8.15 -2.03 14.73
N HIS A 74 -7.10 -2.84 14.85
CA HIS A 74 -5.77 -2.48 15.38
C HIS A 74 -4.68 -3.13 14.54
N ILE A 75 -4.70 -2.88 13.23
CA ILE A 75 -3.78 -3.51 12.28
C ILE A 75 -2.38 -2.89 12.38
N GLY A 76 -2.32 -1.57 12.56
CA GLY A 76 -1.07 -0.83 12.55
C GLY A 76 -0.39 -0.85 11.18
N VAL A 77 0.94 -0.75 11.18
CA VAL A 77 1.76 -0.76 9.95
C VAL A 77 2.89 -1.79 10.08
N PRO A 78 2.59 -3.09 9.98
CA PRO A 78 3.63 -4.13 10.02
C PRO A 78 4.54 -4.03 8.81
N VAL A 79 5.86 -4.06 9.05
CA VAL A 79 6.90 -3.99 8.01
C VAL A 79 7.90 -5.13 8.23
N PRO A 80 7.58 -6.37 7.84
CA PRO A 80 8.45 -7.53 8.03
C PRO A 80 9.63 -7.60 7.04
N VAL A 81 10.07 -6.46 6.51
CA VAL A 81 11.26 -6.34 5.66
C VAL A 81 12.08 -5.14 6.13
N ASN A 82 13.33 -5.36 6.48
CA ASN A 82 14.23 -4.31 6.94
C ASN A 82 14.76 -3.42 5.81
N ALA A 83 15.56 -2.41 6.16
CA ALA A 83 16.14 -1.46 5.18
C ALA A 83 17.11 -2.08 4.17
N LYS A 84 17.57 -3.31 4.40
CA LYS A 84 18.44 -4.06 3.48
C LYS A 84 17.65 -4.99 2.56
N GLY A 85 16.32 -4.98 2.63
CA GLY A 85 15.47 -5.87 1.87
C GLY A 85 15.43 -7.30 2.42
N VAL A 86 15.81 -7.49 3.67
CA VAL A 86 15.85 -8.80 4.34
C VAL A 86 14.59 -8.96 5.19
N MET A 87 13.93 -10.11 5.08
CA MET A 87 12.75 -10.46 5.85
C MET A 87 13.09 -10.65 7.32
N THR A 88 12.19 -10.22 8.20
CA THR A 88 12.37 -10.20 9.66
C THR A 88 11.27 -10.94 10.42
N ASP A 89 10.32 -11.53 9.69
CA ASP A 89 9.30 -12.39 10.30
C ASP A 89 9.93 -13.73 10.76
N GLU A 90 9.20 -14.44 11.62
CA GLU A 90 9.72 -15.68 12.25
C GLU A 90 9.97 -16.81 11.24
N ARG A 91 9.20 -16.90 10.14
CA ARG A 91 9.26 -18.00 9.19
C ARG A 91 10.35 -17.81 8.13
N TYR A 92 10.54 -16.56 7.66
CA TYR A 92 11.44 -16.25 6.55
C TYR A 92 12.62 -15.37 6.95
N ASN A 93 12.88 -15.24 8.24
CA ASN A 93 13.94 -14.39 8.78
C ASN A 93 15.29 -14.63 8.10
N GLY A 94 15.96 -13.53 7.77
CA GLY A 94 17.27 -13.58 7.14
C GLY A 94 17.26 -13.77 5.62
N GLN A 95 16.11 -14.05 4.98
CA GLN A 95 16.01 -14.20 3.54
C GLN A 95 15.85 -12.83 2.86
N PHE A 96 16.49 -12.65 1.71
CA PHE A 96 16.22 -11.48 0.86
C PHE A 96 14.80 -11.59 0.29
N TYR A 97 14.06 -10.48 0.23
CA TYR A 97 12.63 -10.48 -0.09
C TYR A 97 12.27 -11.23 -1.37
N ALA A 98 13.10 -11.12 -2.43
CA ALA A 98 12.83 -11.81 -3.70
C ALA A 98 12.86 -13.34 -3.53
N LYS A 99 13.82 -13.87 -2.77
CA LYS A 99 13.86 -15.29 -2.42
C LYS A 99 12.73 -15.67 -1.47
N GLY A 100 12.38 -14.77 -0.54
CA GLY A 100 11.24 -14.94 0.35
C GLY A 100 9.94 -15.12 -0.40
N ASN A 101 9.71 -14.38 -1.49
CA ASN A 101 8.54 -14.53 -2.33
C ASN A 101 8.41 -15.96 -2.92
N ASP A 102 9.52 -16.52 -3.39
CA ASP A 102 9.52 -17.90 -3.92
C ASP A 102 9.22 -18.92 -2.83
N MET A 103 9.76 -18.70 -1.63
CA MET A 103 9.51 -19.57 -0.46
C MET A 103 8.04 -19.50 -0.02
N VAL A 104 7.45 -18.31 0.03
CA VAL A 104 6.03 -18.12 0.37
C VAL A 104 5.14 -18.88 -0.61
N VAL A 105 5.41 -18.80 -1.90
CA VAL A 105 4.64 -19.52 -2.93
C VAL A 105 4.77 -21.04 -2.74
N ALA A 106 5.99 -21.53 -2.50
CA ALA A 106 6.23 -22.97 -2.28
C ALA A 106 5.52 -23.49 -1.01
N ASP A 107 5.52 -22.70 0.05
CA ASP A 107 4.85 -23.06 1.31
C ASP A 107 3.30 -23.06 1.15
N LEU A 108 2.74 -22.07 0.43
CA LEU A 108 1.31 -22.06 0.12
C LEU A 108 0.89 -23.26 -0.73
N GLU A 109 1.74 -23.70 -1.64
CA GLU A 109 1.51 -24.89 -2.45
C GLU A 109 1.58 -26.17 -1.58
N ALA A 110 2.62 -26.28 -0.75
CA ALA A 110 2.82 -27.45 0.11
C ALA A 110 1.70 -27.61 1.16
N GLU A 111 1.17 -26.50 1.68
CA GLU A 111 0.09 -26.48 2.65
C GLU A 111 -1.32 -26.52 2.02
N GLY A 112 -1.41 -26.55 0.67
CA GLY A 112 -2.69 -26.65 -0.06
C GLY A 112 -3.50 -25.37 -0.12
N PHE A 113 -2.90 -24.21 0.14
CA PHE A 113 -3.58 -22.91 0.10
C PHE A 113 -3.34 -22.13 -1.20
N LEU A 114 -2.44 -22.59 -2.07
CA LEU A 114 -2.23 -21.96 -3.38
C LEU A 114 -3.34 -22.34 -4.36
N VAL A 115 -4.19 -21.39 -4.71
CA VAL A 115 -5.27 -21.60 -5.68
C VAL A 115 -4.74 -21.63 -7.11
N ALA A 116 -3.94 -20.62 -7.48
CA ALA A 116 -3.31 -20.51 -8.80
C ALA A 116 -2.11 -19.57 -8.76
N LYS A 117 -1.18 -19.76 -9.70
CA LYS A 117 -0.04 -18.87 -9.95
C LYS A 117 0.04 -18.57 -11.44
N GLU A 118 0.16 -17.31 -11.78
CA GLU A 118 0.30 -16.86 -13.17
C GLU A 118 1.47 -15.88 -13.30
N ASN A 119 2.22 -16.00 -14.38
CA ASN A 119 3.27 -15.04 -14.71
C ASN A 119 2.67 -13.93 -15.57
N ILE A 120 2.79 -12.70 -15.12
CA ILE A 120 2.34 -11.52 -15.85
C ILE A 120 3.53 -10.64 -16.22
N THR A 121 3.41 -9.91 -17.33
CA THR A 121 4.39 -8.88 -17.73
C THR A 121 3.75 -7.52 -17.58
N HIS A 122 4.37 -6.68 -16.77
CA HIS A 122 3.89 -5.31 -16.56
C HIS A 122 5.06 -4.34 -16.34
N SER A 123 4.80 -3.04 -16.45
CA SER A 123 5.79 -2.02 -16.11
C SER A 123 6.06 -2.03 -14.61
N TYR A 124 7.32 -2.08 -14.22
CA TYR A 124 7.74 -2.07 -12.83
C TYR A 124 8.81 -0.99 -12.58
N PRO A 125 8.71 -0.22 -11.47
CA PRO A 125 9.66 0.83 -11.20
C PRO A 125 11.03 0.26 -10.81
N HIS A 126 12.07 0.87 -11.38
CA HIS A 126 13.47 0.54 -11.11
C HIS A 126 14.23 1.75 -10.59
N CYS A 127 15.21 1.52 -9.76
CA CYS A 127 16.10 2.56 -9.27
C CYS A 127 16.82 3.23 -10.46
N TRP A 128 16.69 4.55 -10.57
CA TRP A 128 17.33 5.31 -11.67
C TRP A 128 18.86 5.19 -11.68
N ARG A 129 19.48 4.92 -10.52
CA ARG A 129 20.94 4.81 -10.36
C ARG A 129 21.45 3.41 -10.61
N CYS A 130 20.96 2.40 -9.90
CA CYS A 130 21.49 1.03 -9.98
C CYS A 130 20.65 0.11 -10.88
N LYS A 131 19.53 0.60 -11.43
CA LYS A 131 18.62 -0.12 -12.35
C LYS A 131 17.97 -1.38 -11.77
N HIS A 132 18.16 -1.66 -10.48
CA HIS A 132 17.45 -2.76 -9.83
C HIS A 132 16.00 -2.40 -9.53
N PRO A 133 15.08 -3.39 -9.50
CA PRO A 133 13.70 -3.17 -9.08
C PRO A 133 13.67 -2.63 -7.65
N ILE A 134 12.73 -1.74 -7.39
CA ILE A 134 12.50 -1.17 -6.05
C ILE A 134 11.36 -1.91 -5.36
N ILE A 135 11.26 -1.76 -4.04
CA ILE A 135 10.08 -2.13 -3.27
C ILE A 135 9.51 -0.89 -2.58
N TYR A 136 8.21 -0.83 -2.45
CA TYR A 136 7.55 0.12 -1.56
C TYR A 136 7.68 -0.41 -0.14
N ARG A 137 8.06 0.45 0.79
CA ARG A 137 8.24 0.09 2.19
C ARG A 137 7.98 1.29 3.07
N ALA A 138 7.06 1.18 4.01
CA ALA A 138 6.83 2.23 4.99
C ALA A 138 8.07 2.40 5.87
N THR A 139 8.39 3.65 6.15
CA THR A 139 9.48 4.06 7.04
C THR A 139 8.99 5.19 7.92
N GLU A 140 9.47 5.24 9.15
CA GLU A 140 9.20 6.37 10.04
C GLU A 140 9.87 7.62 9.50
N GLN A 141 9.08 8.68 9.38
CA GLN A 141 9.52 9.96 8.83
C GLN A 141 8.91 11.09 9.67
N TRP A 142 9.59 12.23 9.68
CA TRP A 142 9.05 13.45 10.24
C TRP A 142 8.27 14.22 9.18
N PHE A 143 7.02 14.51 9.49
CA PHE A 143 6.14 15.30 8.63
C PHE A 143 5.75 16.59 9.33
N CYS A 144 5.76 17.68 8.58
CA CYS A 144 5.16 18.94 8.97
C CYS A 144 3.80 19.03 8.30
N SER A 145 2.74 19.18 9.10
CA SER A 145 1.40 19.35 8.54
C SER A 145 1.31 20.68 7.79
N VAL A 146 0.85 20.62 6.55
CA VAL A 146 0.63 21.77 5.70
C VAL A 146 -0.82 22.25 5.77
N ASP A 147 -1.75 21.40 6.19
CA ASP A 147 -3.18 21.70 6.22
C ASP A 147 -3.49 22.93 7.08
N ALA A 148 -2.82 23.08 8.21
CA ALA A 148 -3.01 24.23 9.10
C ALA A 148 -2.71 25.59 8.46
N ILE A 149 -1.90 25.63 7.40
CA ILE A 149 -1.47 26.87 6.74
C ILE A 149 -2.02 27.01 5.30
N LYS A 150 -2.67 26.00 4.73
CA LYS A 150 -3.15 26.00 3.34
C LYS A 150 -4.04 27.19 3.02
N ASP A 151 -5.07 27.41 3.82
CA ASP A 151 -6.04 28.49 3.58
C ASP A 151 -5.38 29.88 3.66
N ALA A 152 -4.49 30.07 4.61
CA ALA A 152 -3.75 31.33 4.77
C ALA A 152 -2.80 31.53 3.59
N ALA A 153 -2.12 30.48 3.12
CA ALA A 153 -1.19 30.54 1.99
C ALA A 153 -1.93 30.81 0.66
N VAL A 154 -3.07 30.15 0.43
CA VAL A 154 -3.92 30.41 -0.74
C VAL A 154 -4.39 31.87 -0.74
N LYS A 155 -4.88 32.36 0.40
CA LYS A 155 -5.34 33.75 0.54
C LYS A 155 -4.20 34.75 0.33
N ALA A 156 -2.97 34.43 0.75
CA ALA A 156 -1.81 35.27 0.49
C ALA A 156 -1.50 35.41 -0.99
N CYS A 157 -1.81 34.42 -1.82
CA CYS A 157 -1.64 34.50 -3.28
C CYS A 157 -2.47 35.64 -3.91
N ASP A 158 -3.56 36.07 -3.28
CA ASP A 158 -4.41 37.17 -3.76
C ASP A 158 -3.71 38.54 -3.64
N SER A 159 -2.78 38.69 -2.72
CA SER A 159 -2.02 39.93 -2.48
C SER A 159 -0.77 40.09 -3.31
N ILE A 160 -0.39 39.05 -4.09
CA ILE A 160 0.84 39.03 -4.89
C ILE A 160 0.53 39.49 -6.32
N GLN A 161 1.38 40.35 -6.87
CA GLN A 161 1.35 40.69 -8.28
C GLN A 161 2.06 39.62 -9.11
N TRP A 162 1.27 38.80 -9.81
CA TRP A 162 1.78 37.69 -10.61
C TRP A 162 2.19 38.14 -12.03
N LYS A 163 3.39 37.74 -12.43
CA LYS A 163 3.86 37.90 -13.81
C LYS A 163 4.55 36.61 -14.26
N PRO A 164 3.95 35.83 -15.15
CA PRO A 164 2.64 36.04 -15.81
C PRO A 164 1.46 35.80 -14.85
N GLU A 165 0.27 36.31 -15.22
CA GLU A 165 -0.93 36.23 -14.38
C GLU A 165 -1.36 34.80 -14.04
N TRP A 166 -1.19 33.86 -14.98
CA TRP A 166 -1.50 32.42 -14.74
C TRP A 166 -0.67 31.79 -13.62
N GLY A 167 0.42 32.41 -13.21
CA GLY A 167 1.24 31.95 -12.08
C GLY A 167 0.45 31.85 -10.78
N LYS A 168 -0.56 32.70 -10.58
CA LYS A 168 -1.46 32.65 -9.43
C LYS A 168 -2.21 31.32 -9.34
N GLU A 169 -2.89 30.95 -10.43
CA GLU A 169 -3.66 29.71 -10.48
C GLU A 169 -2.79 28.48 -10.23
N ARG A 170 -1.63 28.45 -10.90
CA ARG A 170 -0.67 27.35 -10.71
C ARG A 170 -0.17 27.25 -9.26
N MET A 171 0.18 28.37 -8.62
CA MET A 171 0.64 28.36 -7.23
C MET A 171 -0.48 27.92 -6.28
N THR A 172 -1.69 28.41 -6.50
CA THR A 172 -2.88 28.03 -5.70
C THR A 172 -3.12 26.53 -5.79
N SER A 173 -3.11 25.94 -7.00
CA SER A 173 -3.25 24.49 -7.18
C SER A 173 -2.14 23.72 -6.47
N MET A 174 -0.89 24.16 -6.61
CA MET A 174 0.26 23.53 -5.94
C MET A 174 0.15 23.55 -4.41
N ILE A 175 -0.43 24.59 -3.82
CA ILE A 175 -0.66 24.68 -2.37
C ILE A 175 -1.83 23.78 -1.97
N THR A 176 -2.94 23.83 -2.70
CA THR A 176 -4.17 23.10 -2.40
C THR A 176 -3.95 21.59 -2.47
N GLU A 177 -3.23 21.11 -3.48
CA GLU A 177 -2.96 19.69 -3.72
C GLU A 177 -1.79 19.16 -2.89
N ARG A 178 -1.09 20.03 -2.15
CA ARG A 178 0.07 19.61 -1.38
C ARG A 178 -0.32 18.75 -0.20
N ASN A 179 0.31 17.58 -0.11
CA ASN A 179 0.31 16.75 1.09
C ASN A 179 1.28 17.31 2.15
N ASP A 180 1.24 16.72 3.33
CA ASP A 180 2.18 17.05 4.41
C ASP A 180 3.63 17.03 3.93
N TRP A 181 4.44 17.92 4.47
CA TRP A 181 5.83 18.05 4.07
C TRP A 181 6.71 17.10 4.88
N CYS A 182 7.26 16.08 4.21
CA CYS A 182 8.31 15.25 4.79
C CYS A 182 9.61 16.06 4.92
N ILE A 183 10.00 16.34 6.16
CA ILE A 183 11.21 17.14 6.47
C ILE A 183 12.42 16.27 6.76
N SER A 184 12.23 14.99 7.11
CA SER A 184 13.34 14.06 7.32
C SER A 184 14.01 13.64 6.00
N ARG A 185 15.29 13.29 6.10
CA ARG A 185 16.09 12.76 4.99
C ARG A 185 16.84 11.53 5.47
N GLN A 186 16.90 10.50 4.61
CA GLN A 186 17.56 9.23 4.91
C GLN A 186 19.05 9.23 4.59
N ARG A 187 19.55 10.29 3.98
CA ARG A 187 20.97 10.45 3.63
C ARG A 187 21.54 11.66 4.32
N VAL A 188 22.68 11.47 4.95
CA VAL A 188 23.46 12.58 5.47
C VAL A 188 24.12 13.30 4.28
N TRP A 189 23.88 14.60 4.16
CA TRP A 189 24.64 15.46 3.27
C TRP A 189 25.88 15.92 4.01
N GLY A 190 27.06 15.54 3.52
CA GLY A 190 28.28 16.21 3.87
C GLY A 190 28.41 17.46 3.01
N VAL A 191 28.34 18.60 3.61
CA VAL A 191 28.69 19.88 3.00
C VAL A 191 29.97 20.36 3.67
#